data_9e034c17c5924a13cafd28b9408c51a8
#
_entry.id   9e034c17c5924a13cafd28b9408c51a8
#
_cell.length_a   1.000
_cell.length_b   1.000
_cell.length_c   1.000
_cell.angle_alpha   90.00
_cell.angle_beta   90.00
_cell.angle_gamma   90.00
#
_symmetry.space_group_name_H-M   'P 1'
#
loop_
_entity.id
_entity.type
_entity.pdbx_description
1 polymer ?
#
loop_
_entity_poly.entity_id
_entity_poly.type
_entity_poly.pdbx_seq_one_letter_code
_entity_poly.pdbx_strand_id
1 'polypeptide(L)'
;MEQERQQRGGNVTVKEFVDSIRTEAEEGYNGFLEALEKKTVKVVRSGFLLEKRALTLAVYPTATSGSTYSESNGESSVNITFQMFCNRNATEEGVEEALEYYSAFIAWIGETTFGKYSDEVQSVICRMDEGEPVNGFIVLLSSRLGDLTDCGWG
;
A
#
# COMPACT_ATOMS: atom_id res chain seq x y z
N MET A 1 -13.62 -16.67 -21.19
CA MET A 1 -13.04 -16.03 -20.04
C MET A 1 -12.40 -14.70 -20.35
N GLU A 2 -11.52 -14.68 -21.33
CA GLU A 2 -10.96 -13.42 -21.77
C GLU A 2 -12.04 -12.51 -22.32
N GLN A 3 -13.02 -13.06 -22.97
CA GLN A 3 -14.15 -12.29 -23.50
C GLN A 3 -14.93 -11.63 -22.38
N GLU A 4 -15.05 -12.30 -21.25
CA GLU A 4 -15.74 -11.72 -20.10
C GLU A 4 -14.98 -10.51 -19.55
N ARG A 5 -13.66 -10.58 -19.52
CA ARG A 5 -12.87 -9.45 -19.10
C ARG A 5 -13.04 -8.28 -20.04
N GLN A 6 -13.03 -8.55 -21.32
CA GLN A 6 -13.22 -7.51 -22.32
C GLN A 6 -14.60 -6.89 -22.22
N GLN A 7 -15.60 -7.71 -21.93
CA GLN A 7 -16.96 -7.22 -21.80
C GLN A 7 -17.15 -6.35 -20.58
N ARG A 8 -16.32 -6.54 -19.57
CA ARG A 8 -16.39 -5.68 -18.40
C ARG A 8 -15.87 -4.26 -18.66
N GLY A 9 -15.30 -4.01 -19.84
CA GLY A 9 -15.00 -2.67 -20.27
C GLY A 9 -14.04 -1.90 -19.38
N GLY A 10 -13.07 -2.59 -18.81
CA GLY A 10 -12.11 -1.95 -17.93
C GLY A 10 -12.52 -1.91 -16.47
N ASN A 11 -13.66 -2.47 -16.12
CA ASN A 11 -14.06 -2.60 -14.72
C ASN A 11 -13.13 -3.57 -14.02
N VAL A 12 -12.66 -3.17 -12.85
CA VAL A 12 -11.72 -3.93 -12.05
C VAL A 12 -12.37 -4.27 -10.72
N THR A 13 -12.28 -5.53 -10.31
CA THR A 13 -12.76 -5.89 -8.98
C THR A 13 -11.77 -5.37 -7.94
N VAL A 14 -12.24 -5.18 -6.71
CA VAL A 14 -11.37 -4.75 -5.64
C VAL A 14 -10.20 -5.73 -5.45
N LYS A 15 -10.50 -7.03 -5.52
CA LYS A 15 -9.46 -8.05 -5.38
C LYS A 15 -8.40 -7.93 -6.47
N GLU A 16 -8.82 -7.78 -7.72
CA GLU A 16 -7.88 -7.64 -8.83
C GLU A 16 -7.02 -6.40 -8.69
N PHE A 17 -7.64 -5.31 -8.26
CA PHE A 17 -6.95 -4.05 -8.06
C PHE A 17 -5.89 -4.17 -6.95
N VAL A 18 -6.27 -4.74 -5.81
CA VAL A 18 -5.34 -4.93 -4.69
C VAL A 18 -4.21 -5.88 -5.08
N ASP A 19 -4.51 -6.94 -5.81
CA ASP A 19 -3.48 -7.87 -6.27
C ASP A 19 -2.49 -7.19 -7.21
N SER A 20 -2.97 -6.30 -8.08
CA SER A 20 -2.10 -5.53 -8.96
C SER A 20 -1.17 -4.62 -8.16
N ILE A 21 -1.70 -3.96 -7.15
CA ILE A 21 -0.89 -3.08 -6.32
C ILE A 21 0.15 -3.86 -5.54
N ARG A 22 -0.20 -5.05 -5.04
CA ARG A 22 0.76 -5.88 -4.33
C ARG A 22 1.90 -6.32 -5.24
N THR A 23 1.57 -6.70 -6.47
CA THR A 23 2.60 -7.08 -7.45
C THR A 23 3.51 -5.89 -7.74
N GLU A 24 2.93 -4.72 -7.95
CA GLU A 24 3.72 -3.52 -8.18
C GLU A 24 4.58 -3.15 -6.98
N ALA A 25 4.07 -3.34 -5.78
CA ALA A 25 4.84 -3.07 -4.58
C ALA A 25 6.03 -4.02 -4.47
N GLU A 26 5.79 -5.29 -4.74
CA GLU A 26 6.85 -6.28 -4.66
C GLU A 26 7.98 -5.99 -5.65
N GLU A 27 7.64 -5.58 -6.85
CA GLU A 27 8.65 -5.28 -7.87
C GLU A 27 9.19 -3.87 -7.76
N GLY A 28 8.30 -2.89 -7.67
CA GLY A 28 8.70 -1.48 -7.74
C GLY A 28 9.31 -0.94 -6.47
N TYR A 29 8.64 -1.16 -5.35
CA TYR A 29 9.17 -0.68 -4.08
C TYR A 29 10.49 -1.37 -3.75
N ASN A 30 10.55 -2.68 -3.95
CA ASN A 30 11.81 -3.40 -3.73
C ASN A 30 12.90 -2.96 -4.69
N GLY A 31 12.54 -2.56 -5.90
CA GLY A 31 13.50 -1.98 -6.83
C GLY A 31 14.11 -0.68 -6.31
N PHE A 32 13.27 0.17 -5.70
CA PHE A 32 13.75 1.38 -5.06
C PHE A 32 14.69 1.06 -3.88
N LEU A 33 14.32 0.07 -3.08
CA LEU A 33 15.13 -0.32 -1.92
C LEU A 33 16.48 -0.88 -2.36
N GLU A 34 16.49 -1.69 -3.39
CA GLU A 34 17.75 -2.24 -3.92
C GLU A 34 18.66 -1.14 -4.45
N ALA A 35 18.08 -0.15 -5.11
CA ALA A 35 18.86 0.98 -5.61
C ALA A 35 19.48 1.78 -4.47
N LEU A 36 18.88 1.76 -3.30
CA LEU A 36 19.41 2.43 -2.11
C LEU A 36 20.28 1.50 -1.25
N GLU A 37 20.55 0.31 -1.76
CA GLU A 37 21.33 -0.70 -1.06
C GLU A 37 20.71 -1.12 0.27
N LYS A 38 19.37 -1.14 0.30
CA LYS A 38 18.61 -1.57 1.47
C LYS A 38 18.03 -2.95 1.24
N LYS A 39 17.78 -3.65 2.35
CA LYS A 39 17.11 -4.95 2.27
C LYS A 39 15.70 -4.79 1.74
N THR A 40 15.27 -5.75 0.94
CA THR A 40 13.93 -5.74 0.39
C THR A 40 12.91 -6.18 1.44
N VAL A 41 11.63 -5.91 1.15
CA VAL A 41 10.54 -6.29 2.04
C VAL A 41 9.76 -7.44 1.44
N LYS A 42 9.13 -8.21 2.31
CA LYS A 42 8.18 -9.24 1.89
C LYS A 42 6.80 -8.61 1.87
N VAL A 43 6.06 -8.81 0.79
CA VAL A 43 4.70 -8.26 0.66
C VAL A 43 3.69 -9.31 1.07
N VAL A 44 2.79 -8.97 1.99
CA VAL A 44 1.77 -9.86 2.51
C VAL A 44 0.38 -9.25 2.39
N ARG A 45 -0.64 -10.06 2.64
CA ARG A 45 -2.02 -9.68 2.37
C ARG A 45 -2.77 -8.99 3.49
N SER A 46 -2.26 -9.03 4.70
CA SER A 46 -2.97 -8.42 5.82
C SER A 46 -2.02 -8.04 6.94
N GLY A 47 -2.47 -7.09 7.77
CA GLY A 47 -1.65 -6.56 8.84
C GLY A 47 -1.30 -7.57 9.92
N PHE A 48 -2.15 -8.57 10.16
CA PHE A 48 -1.83 -9.55 11.19
C PHE A 48 -0.67 -10.47 10.79
N LEU A 49 -0.31 -10.49 9.51
CA LEU A 49 0.83 -11.28 9.06
C LEU A 49 2.17 -10.58 9.31
N LEU A 50 2.13 -9.34 9.79
CA LEU A 50 3.35 -8.60 10.11
C LEU A 50 4.02 -9.03 11.40
N GLU A 51 3.29 -9.63 12.30
CA GLU A 51 3.72 -9.85 13.67
C GLU A 51 5.04 -10.57 13.87
N LYS A 52 5.44 -11.37 12.92
CA LYS A 52 6.58 -12.26 13.14
C LYS A 52 7.80 -11.97 12.29
N ARG A 53 7.76 -10.93 11.46
CA ARG A 53 8.89 -10.67 10.57
C ARG A 53 9.14 -9.19 10.38
N ALA A 54 10.37 -8.80 10.63
CA ALA A 54 10.84 -7.47 10.26
C ALA A 54 10.85 -7.35 8.73
N LEU A 55 10.75 -6.14 8.25
CA LEU A 55 10.78 -5.81 6.84
C LEU A 55 9.67 -6.50 6.05
N THR A 56 8.46 -6.40 6.55
CA THR A 56 7.27 -6.93 5.92
C THR A 56 6.32 -5.79 5.60
N LEU A 57 5.77 -5.80 4.39
CA LEU A 57 4.79 -4.81 3.95
C LEU A 57 3.46 -5.50 3.69
N ALA A 58 2.44 -5.11 4.41
CA ALA A 58 1.08 -5.60 4.18
C ALA A 58 0.35 -4.61 3.27
N VAL A 59 -0.33 -5.13 2.27
CA VAL A 59 -1.14 -4.32 1.35
C VAL A 59 -2.53 -4.93 1.33
N TYR A 60 -3.51 -4.18 1.79
CA TYR A 60 -4.87 -4.71 1.92
C TYR A 60 -5.91 -3.59 1.81
N PRO A 61 -7.14 -3.93 1.36
CA PRO A 61 -8.20 -2.93 1.32
C PRO A 61 -8.65 -2.59 2.73
N THR A 62 -8.99 -1.34 2.94
CA THR A 62 -9.41 -0.85 4.25
C THR A 62 -10.81 -0.27 4.16
N ALA A 63 -11.70 -0.72 5.02
CA ALA A 63 -13.04 -0.16 5.10
C ALA A 63 -12.98 1.21 5.77
N THR A 64 -13.56 2.20 5.13
CA THR A 64 -13.68 3.54 5.67
C THR A 64 -15.15 3.84 5.79
N SER A 65 -15.61 4.26 6.97
CA SER A 65 -17.04 4.50 7.21
C SER A 65 -17.87 3.26 6.89
N GLY A 66 -17.31 2.10 7.19
CA GLY A 66 -18.01 0.84 7.00
C GLY A 66 -17.93 0.28 5.59
N SER A 67 -17.16 0.89 4.71
CA SER A 67 -17.05 0.43 3.34
C SER A 67 -15.65 0.62 2.79
N THR A 68 -15.09 -0.45 2.26
CA THR A 68 -13.82 -0.40 1.52
C THR A 68 -14.06 0.14 0.12
N TYR A 69 -15.25 -0.04 -0.34
CA TYR A 69 -15.66 0.26 -1.69
C TYR A 69 -17.00 0.97 -1.61
N SER A 70 -17.12 2.12 -2.23
CA SER A 70 -18.37 2.86 -2.23
C SER A 70 -18.64 3.42 -3.61
N GLU A 71 -19.92 3.62 -3.90
CA GLU A 71 -20.36 4.25 -5.12
C GLU A 71 -21.06 5.54 -4.77
N SER A 72 -20.67 6.60 -5.45
CA SER A 72 -21.29 7.89 -5.27
C SER A 72 -21.29 8.57 -6.62
N ASN A 73 -22.46 9.02 -7.07
CA ASN A 73 -22.61 9.68 -8.35
C ASN A 73 -22.08 8.88 -9.53
N GLY A 74 -22.21 7.54 -9.45
CA GLY A 74 -21.74 6.68 -10.51
C GLY A 74 -20.24 6.40 -10.46
N GLU A 75 -19.59 6.84 -9.41
CA GLU A 75 -18.16 6.61 -9.22
C GLU A 75 -17.92 5.70 -8.02
N SER A 76 -16.87 4.90 -8.12
CA SER A 76 -16.46 3.99 -7.05
C SER A 76 -15.13 4.45 -6.50
N SER A 77 -14.95 4.32 -5.20
CA SER A 77 -13.66 4.61 -4.57
C SER A 77 -13.17 3.39 -3.83
N VAL A 78 -11.87 3.31 -3.66
CA VAL A 78 -11.23 2.22 -2.93
C VAL A 78 -10.17 2.79 -2.02
N ASN A 79 -10.10 2.25 -0.82
CA ASN A 79 -9.09 2.63 0.17
C ASN A 79 -8.14 1.46 0.36
N ILE A 80 -6.86 1.74 0.24
CA ILE A 80 -5.82 0.72 0.40
C ILE A 80 -4.90 1.13 1.53
N THR A 81 -4.62 0.21 2.41
CA THR A 81 -3.65 0.42 3.49
C THR A 81 -2.35 -0.30 3.15
N PHE A 82 -1.25 0.43 3.29
CA PHE A 82 0.09 -0.11 3.23
C PHE A 82 0.65 -0.03 4.64
N GLN A 83 0.91 -1.17 5.25
CA GLN A 83 1.41 -1.21 6.61
C GLN A 83 2.74 -1.95 6.62
N MET A 84 3.79 -1.25 7.02
CA MET A 84 5.13 -1.81 7.01
C MET A 84 5.65 -1.94 8.42
N PHE A 85 6.18 -3.10 8.73
CA PHE A 85 6.89 -3.31 9.98
C PHE A 85 8.38 -3.40 9.69
N CYS A 86 9.14 -2.52 10.29
CA CYS A 86 10.59 -2.45 10.08
C CYS A 86 11.35 -3.09 11.24
N ASN A 87 11.17 -2.57 12.44
CA ASN A 87 11.86 -3.09 13.62
C ASN A 87 11.14 -2.64 14.90
N ARG A 88 11.62 -3.16 16.05
CA ARG A 88 11.09 -2.78 17.37
C ARG A 88 12.14 -2.10 18.22
N ASN A 89 13.17 -1.55 17.60
CA ASN A 89 14.27 -0.94 18.36
C ASN A 89 13.90 0.46 18.85
N ALA A 90 13.95 0.67 20.17
CA ALA A 90 13.68 1.97 20.76
C ALA A 90 14.96 2.83 20.74
N THR A 91 15.54 3.00 19.56
CA THR A 91 16.77 3.76 19.38
C THR A 91 16.58 4.73 18.22
N GLU A 92 17.42 5.77 18.18
CA GLU A 92 17.37 6.68 17.05
C GLU A 92 17.62 5.98 15.74
N GLU A 93 18.53 5.01 15.75
CA GLU A 93 18.85 4.24 14.55
C GLU A 93 17.65 3.44 14.05
N GLY A 94 16.89 2.87 14.98
CA GLY A 94 15.67 2.14 14.60
C GLY A 94 14.62 3.04 13.97
N VAL A 95 14.45 4.24 14.53
CA VAL A 95 13.51 5.22 13.97
C VAL A 95 14.01 5.73 12.62
N GLU A 96 15.30 6.02 12.50
CA GLU A 96 15.87 6.49 11.24
C GLU A 96 15.71 5.46 10.13
N GLU A 97 15.90 4.19 10.45
CA GLU A 97 15.71 3.12 9.48
C GLU A 97 14.27 3.13 8.95
N ALA A 98 13.30 3.23 9.85
CA ALA A 98 11.90 3.27 9.46
C ALA A 98 11.59 4.50 8.59
N LEU A 99 12.18 5.64 8.93
CA LEU A 99 11.99 6.85 8.14
C LEU A 99 12.59 6.72 6.74
N GLU A 100 13.71 6.03 6.62
CA GLU A 100 14.31 5.80 5.31
C GLU A 100 13.43 4.90 4.44
N TYR A 101 12.88 3.84 5.04
CA TYR A 101 11.96 2.97 4.33
C TYR A 101 10.68 3.70 3.94
N TYR A 102 10.21 4.58 4.81
CA TYR A 102 9.05 5.41 4.51
C TYR A 102 9.33 6.36 3.35
N SER A 103 10.48 7.02 3.36
CA SER A 103 10.85 7.94 2.29
C SER A 103 10.93 7.25 0.94
N ALA A 104 11.50 6.05 0.92
CA ALA A 104 11.56 5.25 -0.30
C ALA A 104 10.15 4.86 -0.76
N PHE A 105 9.27 4.55 0.20
CA PHE A 105 7.89 4.18 -0.12
C PHE A 105 7.16 5.35 -0.78
N ILE A 106 7.27 6.53 -0.22
CA ILE A 106 6.60 7.72 -0.77
C ILE A 106 7.14 8.05 -2.16
N ALA A 107 8.45 7.91 -2.36
CA ALA A 107 9.04 8.14 -3.67
C ALA A 107 8.50 7.15 -4.70
N TRP A 108 8.40 5.87 -4.32
CA TRP A 108 7.86 4.86 -5.20
C TRP A 108 6.38 5.11 -5.51
N ILE A 109 5.58 5.37 -4.48
CA ILE A 109 4.13 5.53 -4.66
C ILE A 109 3.82 6.72 -5.56
N GLY A 110 4.62 7.78 -5.47
CA GLY A 110 4.46 8.97 -6.29
C GLY A 110 4.68 8.73 -7.77
N GLU A 111 5.38 7.66 -8.11
CA GLU A 111 5.61 7.31 -9.52
C GLU A 111 4.60 6.29 -10.05
N THR A 112 3.78 5.71 -9.18
CA THR A 112 2.78 4.74 -9.62
C THR A 112 1.54 5.45 -10.12
N THR A 113 0.78 4.75 -10.97
CA THR A 113 -0.51 5.27 -11.44
C THR A 113 -1.46 5.48 -10.26
N PHE A 114 -1.48 4.53 -9.34
CA PHE A 114 -2.34 4.64 -8.16
C PHE A 114 -2.00 5.88 -7.33
N GLY A 115 -0.70 6.10 -7.09
CA GLY A 115 -0.27 7.24 -6.29
C GLY A 115 -0.61 8.58 -6.92
N LYS A 116 -0.51 8.66 -8.25
CA LYS A 116 -0.81 9.90 -8.97
C LYS A 116 -2.29 10.30 -8.88
N TYR A 117 -3.17 9.33 -8.72
CA TYR A 117 -4.59 9.57 -8.72
C TYR A 117 -5.24 9.36 -7.35
N SER A 118 -4.42 9.21 -6.32
CA SER A 118 -4.94 9.08 -4.97
C SER A 118 -5.45 10.43 -4.47
N ASP A 119 -6.68 10.44 -3.98
CA ASP A 119 -7.32 11.65 -3.50
C ASP A 119 -6.76 12.10 -2.15
N GLU A 120 -6.29 11.14 -1.36
CA GLU A 120 -5.92 11.42 0.02
C GLU A 120 -4.82 10.48 0.47
N VAL A 121 -3.86 11.01 1.18
CA VAL A 121 -2.77 10.23 1.78
C VAL A 121 -2.71 10.56 3.26
N GLN A 122 -2.81 9.52 4.08
CA GLN A 122 -2.65 9.67 5.52
C GLN A 122 -1.55 8.72 5.96
N SER A 123 -0.68 9.19 6.84
CA SER A 123 0.46 8.38 7.28
C SER A 123 0.67 8.44 8.78
N VAL A 124 1.06 7.32 9.34
CA VAL A 124 1.49 7.21 10.72
C VAL A 124 2.83 6.49 10.72
N ILE A 125 3.82 7.09 11.37
CA ILE A 125 5.17 6.55 11.36
C ILE A 125 5.63 6.40 12.80
N CYS A 126 6.21 5.26 13.12
CA CYS A 126 6.77 4.95 14.43
C CYS A 126 5.79 5.22 15.58
N ARG A 127 5.19 4.16 16.07
CA ARG A 127 4.17 4.26 17.11
C ARG A 127 4.45 3.30 18.25
N MET A 128 3.70 3.46 19.32
CA MET A 128 3.72 2.51 20.44
C MET A 128 2.55 1.54 20.26
N ASP A 129 2.80 0.27 20.51
CA ASP A 129 1.78 -0.75 20.44
C ASP A 129 1.90 -1.61 21.70
N GLU A 130 0.89 -1.55 22.55
CA GLU A 130 0.87 -2.27 23.83
C GLU A 130 2.13 -2.02 24.67
N GLY A 131 2.60 -0.78 24.67
CA GLY A 131 3.76 -0.38 25.45
C GLY A 131 5.09 -0.67 24.81
N GLU A 132 5.10 -1.24 23.60
CA GLU A 132 6.33 -1.53 22.90
C GLU A 132 6.46 -0.65 21.65
N PRO A 133 7.69 -0.27 21.27
CA PRO A 133 7.87 0.51 20.06
C PRO A 133 7.65 -0.36 18.82
N VAL A 134 7.02 0.22 17.82
CA VAL A 134 6.88 -0.39 16.51
C VAL A 134 7.34 0.65 15.50
N ASN A 135 8.47 0.41 14.89
CA ASN A 135 9.02 1.31 13.88
C ASN A 135 8.69 0.77 12.49
N GLY A 136 8.10 1.61 11.71
CA GLY A 136 7.60 1.28 10.39
C GLY A 136 6.67 2.38 9.98
N PHE A 137 5.68 2.04 9.16
CA PHE A 137 4.70 3.05 8.76
C PHE A 137 3.37 2.40 8.41
N ILE A 138 2.35 3.22 8.48
CA ILE A 138 1.02 2.87 7.97
C ILE A 138 0.64 4.03 7.06
N VAL A 139 0.36 3.72 5.80
CA VAL A 139 -0.07 4.71 4.82
C VAL A 139 -1.41 4.28 4.27
N LEU A 140 -2.37 5.17 4.34
CA LEU A 140 -3.70 4.96 3.80
C LEU A 140 -3.84 5.82 2.56
N LEU A 141 -4.18 5.18 1.45
CA LEU A 141 -4.45 5.89 0.20
C LEU A 141 -5.89 5.65 -0.21
N SER A 142 -6.52 6.69 -0.70
CA SER A 142 -7.89 6.62 -1.19
C SER A 142 -7.92 7.13 -2.62
N SER A 143 -8.55 6.38 -3.51
CA SER A 143 -8.62 6.77 -4.91
C SER A 143 -9.91 6.30 -5.54
N ARG A 144 -10.34 6.99 -6.58
CA ARG A 144 -11.53 6.59 -7.32
C ARG A 144 -11.15 5.51 -8.33
N LEU A 145 -11.93 4.45 -8.32
CA LEU A 145 -11.66 3.31 -9.18
C LEU A 145 -11.74 3.65 -10.66
N GLY A 146 -12.66 4.54 -11.02
CA GLY A 146 -12.80 4.98 -12.41
C GLY A 146 -11.54 5.64 -12.96
N ASP A 147 -10.89 6.47 -12.14
CA ASP A 147 -9.65 7.12 -12.56
C ASP A 147 -8.56 6.11 -12.83
N LEU A 148 -8.53 5.05 -12.02
CA LEU A 148 -7.49 4.03 -12.16
C LEU A 148 -7.70 3.17 -13.40
N THR A 149 -8.94 2.84 -13.72
CA THR A 149 -9.23 2.06 -14.92
C THR A 149 -8.89 2.86 -16.19
N ASP A 150 -9.15 4.16 -16.15
CA ASP A 150 -8.81 5.04 -17.27
C ASP A 150 -7.30 5.13 -17.49
N CYS A 151 -6.53 4.83 -16.45
CA CYS A 151 -5.07 4.85 -16.54
C CYS A 151 -4.47 3.49 -16.79
N GLY A 152 -5.28 2.50 -17.05
CA GLY A 152 -4.79 1.19 -17.46
C GLY A 152 -4.59 0.17 -16.35
N TRP A 153 -5.15 0.40 -15.21
CA TRP A 153 -5.08 -0.57 -14.12
C TRP A 153 -6.03 -1.76 -14.31
N GLY A 154 -6.93 -1.64 -15.25
CA GLY A 154 -7.92 -2.66 -15.48
C GLY A 154 -7.46 -3.78 -16.42
#